data_2d0d79f39e7a4f7747d3125633a30307
#
_entry.id   2d0d79f39e7a4f7747d3125633a30307
#
_cell.length_a   1.000
_cell.length_b   1.000
_cell.length_c   1.000
_cell.angle_alpha   90.00
_cell.angle_beta   90.00
_cell.angle_gamma   90.00
#
_symmetry.space_group_name_H-M   'P 1'
#
loop_
_entity.id
_entity.type
_entity.pdbx_description
1 polymer ?
#
loop_
_entity_poly.entity_id
_entity_poly.type
_entity_poly.pdbx_seq_one_letter_code
_entity_poly.pdbx_strand_id
1 'polypeptide(L)'
;LKHGDSSFDPGAAGPIGSELERALLCRVSAGNRDAFRELYLRYHRRLARFLTRLMPRYEDAEEVINDTLWVVWQRAGEFRNASRVSTWIMGIAYRRALNMIRRASTHERAMRMEIAESEATASDSAQGLEQQQLLDSGLAQLPLEQRLVLEFTYYLDHSCEEIAEIMECPVNTVKTRMFNARRKLRTILAGSASGRENGPE
;
A
#
# COMPACT_ATOMS: atom_id res chain seq x y z
N LEU A 1 -14.32 33.08 15.40
CA LEU A 1 -13.39 32.22 16.12
C LEU A 1 -13.15 30.97 15.30
N LYS A 2 -12.03 30.95 14.55
CA LYS A 2 -11.57 29.85 13.72
C LYS A 2 -10.81 28.87 14.62
N HIS A 3 -11.33 27.66 14.82
CA HIS A 3 -10.57 26.56 15.38
C HIS A 3 -9.80 25.92 14.22
N GLY A 4 -8.48 26.15 14.20
CA GLY A 4 -7.55 25.42 13.37
C GLY A 4 -7.29 24.07 14.00
N ASP A 5 -7.87 23.02 13.43
CA ASP A 5 -7.51 21.65 13.75
C ASP A 5 -6.25 21.31 12.96
N SER A 6 -5.11 21.46 13.62
CA SER A 6 -3.80 21.06 13.11
C SER A 6 -3.61 19.59 13.46
N SER A 7 -4.20 18.68 12.68
CA SER A 7 -3.85 17.28 12.74
C SER A 7 -2.42 17.10 12.19
N PHE A 8 -1.48 17.05 13.13
CA PHE A 8 -0.10 16.68 12.86
C PHE A 8 -0.08 15.23 12.38
N ASP A 9 0.01 15.03 11.07
CA ASP A 9 0.30 13.72 10.45
C ASP A 9 1.83 13.52 10.39
N PRO A 10 2.41 12.64 11.22
CA PRO A 10 3.85 12.36 11.22
C PRO A 10 4.33 11.61 9.96
N GLY A 11 3.46 11.38 8.99
CA GLY A 11 3.76 10.64 7.74
C GLY A 11 4.04 11.52 6.53
N ALA A 12 3.69 12.80 6.56
CA ALA A 12 3.98 13.73 5.47
C ALA A 12 5.45 14.15 5.52
N ALA A 13 6.30 13.48 4.73
CA ALA A 13 7.70 13.83 4.56
C ALA A 13 7.81 15.12 3.73
N GLY A 14 7.65 16.28 4.37
CA GLY A 14 8.12 17.55 3.84
C GLY A 14 9.63 17.52 3.58
N PRO A 15 10.22 18.57 2.97
CA PRO A 15 11.64 18.63 2.61
C PRO A 15 12.58 18.21 3.76
N ILE A 16 12.29 18.63 4.98
CA ILE A 16 13.07 18.31 6.20
C ILE A 16 13.01 16.80 6.52
N GLY A 17 11.86 16.16 6.34
CA GLY A 17 11.72 14.71 6.56
C GLY A 17 12.55 13.89 5.58
N SER A 18 12.67 14.34 4.32
CA SER A 18 13.45 13.65 3.31
C SER A 18 14.98 13.75 3.53
N GLU A 19 15.48 14.86 4.08
CA GLU A 19 16.90 15.02 4.44
C GLU A 19 17.27 14.12 5.62
N LEU A 20 16.42 14.06 6.63
CA LEU A 20 16.62 13.17 7.77
C LEU A 20 16.64 11.69 7.34
N GLU A 21 15.73 11.28 6.46
CA GLU A 21 15.72 9.91 5.93
C GLU A 21 16.98 9.57 5.14
N ARG A 22 17.49 10.53 4.34
CA ARG A 22 18.78 10.36 3.64
C ARG A 22 19.96 10.24 4.60
N ALA A 23 20.00 11.08 5.64
CA ALA A 23 21.03 11.02 6.66
C ALA A 23 21.00 9.68 7.42
N LEU A 24 19.80 9.19 7.76
CA LEU A 24 19.63 7.87 8.37
C LEU A 24 20.12 6.76 7.45
N LEU A 25 19.71 6.78 6.18
CA LEU A 25 20.10 5.75 5.21
C LEU A 25 21.63 5.74 4.96
N CYS A 26 22.26 6.92 4.94
CA CYS A 26 23.71 7.04 4.85
C CYS A 26 24.41 6.40 6.07
N ARG A 27 23.90 6.60 7.29
CA ARG A 27 24.42 5.94 8.49
C ARG A 27 24.19 4.42 8.46
N VAL A 28 23.05 3.98 7.93
CA VAL A 28 22.74 2.55 7.73
C VAL A 28 23.75 1.94 6.75
N SER A 29 24.10 2.61 5.67
CA SER A 29 25.09 2.13 4.71
C SER A 29 26.50 1.99 5.32
N ALA A 30 26.80 2.75 6.37
CA ALA A 30 28.01 2.62 7.17
C ALA A 30 27.91 1.53 8.28
N GLY A 31 26.85 0.73 8.30
CA GLY A 31 26.65 -0.35 9.26
C GLY A 31 26.14 0.09 10.64
N ASN A 32 25.61 1.31 10.77
CA ASN A 32 25.10 1.82 12.04
C ASN A 32 23.74 1.18 12.38
N ARG A 33 23.72 0.33 13.41
CA ARG A 33 22.52 -0.41 13.84
C ARG A 33 21.45 0.48 14.48
N ASP A 34 21.84 1.55 15.17
CA ASP A 34 20.88 2.47 15.79
C ASP A 34 20.14 3.29 14.73
N ALA A 35 20.85 3.73 13.69
CA ALA A 35 20.23 4.38 12.54
C ALA A 35 19.26 3.43 11.82
N PHE A 36 19.61 2.14 11.69
CA PHE A 36 18.71 1.14 11.12
C PHE A 36 17.47 0.91 11.99
N ARG A 37 17.64 0.82 13.31
CA ARG A 37 16.51 0.70 14.24
C ARG A 37 15.54 1.86 14.11
N GLU A 38 16.06 3.09 14.00
CA GLU A 38 15.20 4.27 13.81
C GLU A 38 14.48 4.23 12.49
N LEU A 39 15.16 3.87 11.39
CA LEU A 39 14.57 3.71 10.07
C LEU A 39 13.53 2.58 10.07
N TYR A 40 13.83 1.44 10.73
CA TYR A 40 12.92 0.31 10.89
C TYR A 40 11.60 0.76 11.53
N LEU A 41 11.64 1.40 12.69
CA LEU A 41 10.44 1.84 13.42
C LEU A 41 9.59 2.82 12.60
N ARG A 42 10.24 3.70 11.84
CA ARG A 42 9.58 4.67 10.96
C ARG A 42 8.88 4.00 9.79
N TYR A 43 9.54 3.06 9.13
CA TYR A 43 9.02 2.41 7.93
C TYR A 43 8.12 1.22 8.20
N HIS A 44 8.30 0.48 9.30
CA HIS A 44 7.46 -0.64 9.68
C HIS A 44 5.97 -0.26 9.69
N ARG A 45 5.61 0.82 10.39
CA ARG A 45 4.22 1.30 10.46
C ARG A 45 3.67 1.69 9.08
N ARG A 46 4.50 2.29 8.26
CA ARG A 46 4.13 2.76 6.93
C ARG A 46 3.89 1.59 5.98
N LEU A 47 4.80 0.62 6.00
CA LEU A 47 4.72 -0.62 5.25
C LEU A 47 3.54 -1.48 5.72
N ALA A 48 3.35 -1.63 7.03
CA ALA A 48 2.23 -2.38 7.59
C ALA A 48 0.88 -1.82 7.12
N ARG A 49 0.70 -0.48 7.18
CA ARG A 49 -0.52 0.16 6.68
C ARG A 49 -0.79 -0.12 5.20
N PHE A 50 0.24 -0.20 4.38
CA PHE A 50 0.14 -0.51 2.96
C PHE A 50 -0.12 -2.00 2.72
N LEU A 51 0.69 -2.86 3.32
CA LEU A 51 0.70 -4.29 3.02
C LEU A 51 -0.50 -5.05 3.60
N THR A 52 -1.00 -4.66 4.78
CA THR A 52 -2.21 -5.26 5.36
C THR A 52 -3.48 -4.98 4.55
N ARG A 53 -3.50 -3.92 3.74
CA ARG A 53 -4.60 -3.66 2.80
C ARG A 53 -4.46 -4.44 1.50
N LEU A 54 -3.24 -4.84 1.17
CA LEU A 54 -2.92 -5.53 -0.06
C LEU A 54 -2.97 -7.06 0.08
N MET A 55 -2.62 -7.54 1.26
CA MET A 55 -2.45 -8.96 1.56
C MET A 55 -3.52 -9.43 2.55
N PRO A 56 -4.21 -10.57 2.29
CA PRO A 56 -5.31 -11.03 3.16
C PRO A 56 -4.81 -11.57 4.50
N ARG A 57 -3.57 -12.05 4.56
CA ARG A 57 -2.96 -12.62 5.78
C ARG A 57 -1.95 -11.65 6.36
N TYR A 58 -2.06 -11.40 7.66
CA TYR A 58 -1.15 -10.51 8.38
C TYR A 58 0.29 -11.04 8.37
N GLU A 59 0.45 -12.36 8.48
CA GLU A 59 1.76 -13.02 8.48
C GLU A 59 2.52 -12.77 7.16
N ASP A 60 1.82 -12.81 6.03
CA ASP A 60 2.40 -12.53 4.72
C ASP A 60 2.87 -11.07 4.62
N ALA A 61 2.09 -10.14 5.18
CA ALA A 61 2.47 -8.73 5.23
C ALA A 61 3.73 -8.51 6.10
N GLU A 62 3.79 -9.15 7.28
CA GLU A 62 4.98 -9.07 8.16
C GLU A 62 6.23 -9.69 7.50
N GLU A 63 6.08 -10.79 6.78
CA GLU A 63 7.19 -11.38 6.02
C GLU A 63 7.73 -10.40 4.98
N VAL A 64 6.83 -9.76 4.20
CA VAL A 64 7.24 -8.77 3.20
C VAL A 64 7.89 -7.54 3.84
N ILE A 65 7.40 -7.08 5.01
CA ILE A 65 8.00 -5.97 5.76
C ILE A 65 9.43 -6.31 6.15
N ASN A 66 9.62 -7.44 6.82
CA ASN A 66 10.93 -7.87 7.32
C ASN A 66 11.92 -8.07 6.17
N ASP A 67 11.49 -8.71 5.12
CA ASP A 67 12.24 -8.91 3.90
C ASP A 67 12.64 -7.58 3.23
N THR A 68 11.71 -6.63 3.17
CA THR A 68 11.97 -5.30 2.61
C THR A 68 13.04 -4.58 3.42
N LEU A 69 12.88 -4.54 4.75
CA LEU A 69 13.82 -3.84 5.64
C LEU A 69 15.17 -4.53 5.70
N TRP A 70 15.21 -5.86 5.55
CA TRP A 70 16.47 -6.60 5.38
C TRP A 70 17.21 -6.21 4.10
N VAL A 71 16.50 -6.08 2.98
CA VAL A 71 17.11 -5.57 1.73
C VAL A 71 17.59 -4.14 1.88
N VAL A 72 16.82 -3.29 2.56
CA VAL A 72 17.24 -1.92 2.86
C VAL A 72 18.56 -1.91 3.64
N TRP A 73 18.69 -2.75 4.68
CA TRP A 73 19.95 -2.90 5.42
C TRP A 73 21.12 -3.32 4.53
N GLN A 74 20.92 -4.32 3.70
CA GLN A 74 21.97 -4.85 2.83
C GLN A 74 22.38 -3.89 1.72
N ARG A 75 21.41 -3.13 1.17
CA ARG A 75 21.58 -2.35 -0.05
C ARG A 75 21.51 -0.84 0.17
N ALA A 76 21.59 -0.36 1.42
CA ALA A 76 21.57 1.07 1.73
C ALA A 76 22.66 1.86 0.97
N GLY A 77 23.84 1.27 0.76
CA GLY A 77 24.94 1.87 0.01
C GLY A 77 24.72 1.97 -1.51
N GLU A 78 23.74 1.25 -2.06
CA GLU A 78 23.37 1.31 -3.49
C GLU A 78 22.38 2.45 -3.80
N PHE A 79 21.85 3.11 -2.77
CA PHE A 79 20.92 4.20 -2.95
C PHE A 79 21.59 5.44 -3.55
N ARG A 80 21.23 5.78 -4.78
CA ARG A 80 21.89 6.84 -5.57
C ARG A 80 21.30 8.24 -5.40
N ASN A 81 20.38 8.45 -4.46
CA ASN A 81 19.62 9.71 -4.29
C ASN A 81 18.86 10.18 -5.55
N ALA A 82 18.58 9.28 -6.48
CA ALA A 82 17.80 9.61 -7.68
C ALA A 82 16.31 9.84 -7.37
N SER A 83 15.83 9.31 -6.25
CA SER A 83 14.46 9.46 -5.76
C SER A 83 14.43 9.74 -4.25
N ARG A 84 13.24 9.84 -3.68
CA ARG A 84 13.09 9.86 -2.21
C ARG A 84 13.41 8.48 -1.62
N VAL A 85 13.95 8.46 -0.39
CA VAL A 85 14.17 7.21 0.36
C VAL A 85 12.86 6.41 0.49
N SER A 86 11.73 7.11 0.73
CA SER A 86 10.41 6.50 0.80
C SER A 86 10.03 5.80 -0.52
N THR A 87 10.22 6.45 -1.66
CA THR A 87 9.93 5.89 -2.98
C THR A 87 10.76 4.62 -3.24
N TRP A 88 12.04 4.66 -2.92
CA TRP A 88 12.94 3.51 -3.07
C TRP A 88 12.53 2.33 -2.18
N ILE A 89 12.25 2.57 -0.88
CA ILE A 89 11.81 1.51 0.05
C ILE A 89 10.45 0.95 -0.36
N MET A 90 9.50 1.81 -0.74
CA MET A 90 8.19 1.36 -1.21
C MET A 90 8.27 0.56 -2.50
N GLY A 91 9.20 0.91 -3.41
CA GLY A 91 9.47 0.12 -4.61
C GLY A 91 9.97 -1.29 -4.29
N ILE A 92 10.82 -1.44 -3.27
CA ILE A 92 11.27 -2.78 -2.80
C ILE A 92 10.06 -3.56 -2.25
N ALA A 93 9.27 -2.95 -1.37
CA ALA A 93 8.09 -3.58 -0.77
C ALA A 93 7.05 -4.00 -1.84
N TYR A 94 6.78 -3.11 -2.79
CA TYR A 94 5.86 -3.37 -3.90
C TYR A 94 6.25 -4.60 -4.71
N ARG A 95 7.53 -4.71 -5.13
CA ARG A 95 8.02 -5.86 -5.89
C ARG A 95 7.93 -7.16 -5.11
N ARG A 96 8.26 -7.13 -3.81
CA ARG A 96 8.16 -8.30 -2.94
C ARG A 96 6.73 -8.75 -2.75
N ALA A 97 5.82 -7.82 -2.48
CA ALA A 97 4.39 -8.09 -2.34
C ALA A 97 3.81 -8.71 -3.62
N LEU A 98 4.10 -8.12 -4.80
CA LEU A 98 3.65 -8.69 -6.07
C LEU A 98 4.17 -10.10 -6.32
N ASN A 99 5.43 -10.36 -6.00
CA ASN A 99 6.02 -11.69 -6.16
C ASN A 99 5.33 -12.70 -5.25
N MET A 100 5.04 -12.34 -4.01
CA MET A 100 4.31 -13.20 -3.07
C MET A 100 2.89 -13.47 -3.55
N ILE A 101 2.13 -12.45 -3.95
CA ILE A 101 0.76 -12.58 -4.48
C ILE A 101 0.75 -13.49 -5.74
N ARG A 102 1.69 -13.31 -6.65
CA ARG A 102 1.79 -14.16 -7.85
C ARG A 102 2.10 -15.61 -7.51
N ARG A 103 2.99 -15.86 -6.55
CA ARG A 103 3.30 -17.22 -6.09
C ARG A 103 2.09 -17.88 -5.43
N ALA A 104 1.38 -17.16 -4.55
CA ALA A 104 0.16 -17.66 -3.91
C ALA A 104 -0.92 -18.00 -4.96
N SER A 105 -1.18 -17.12 -5.92
CA SER A 105 -2.15 -17.37 -6.99
C SER A 105 -1.78 -18.54 -7.91
N THR A 106 -0.49 -18.76 -8.13
CA THR A 106 -0.01 -19.92 -8.91
C THR A 106 -0.19 -21.21 -8.11
N HIS A 107 0.11 -21.19 -6.83
CA HIS A 107 -0.05 -22.34 -5.93
C HIS A 107 -1.54 -22.69 -5.75
N GLU A 108 -2.41 -21.70 -5.53
CA GLU A 108 -3.86 -21.90 -5.47
C GLU A 108 -4.43 -22.47 -6.79
N ARG A 109 -3.94 -22.00 -7.95
CA ARG A 109 -4.34 -22.56 -9.24
C ARG A 109 -3.91 -24.02 -9.38
N ALA A 110 -2.69 -24.36 -8.96
CA ALA A 110 -2.22 -25.74 -8.96
C ALA A 110 -3.07 -26.62 -8.02
N MET A 111 -3.35 -26.14 -6.80
CA MET A 111 -4.20 -26.86 -5.85
C MET A 111 -5.68 -26.97 -6.29
N ARG A 112 -6.24 -25.91 -6.94
CA ARG A 112 -7.61 -25.94 -7.48
C ARG A 112 -7.76 -26.90 -8.67
N MET A 113 -6.69 -27.25 -9.35
CA MET A 113 -6.71 -28.34 -10.33
C MET A 113 -6.78 -29.71 -9.68
N GLU A 114 -6.42 -29.83 -8.39
CA GLU A 114 -6.50 -31.07 -7.61
C GLU A 114 -7.78 -31.17 -6.74
N ILE A 115 -8.40 -30.05 -6.37
CA ILE A 115 -9.55 -30.02 -5.45
C ILE A 115 -10.59 -29.01 -5.98
N ALA A 116 -11.67 -29.52 -6.54
CA ALA A 116 -12.91 -28.76 -6.75
C ALA A 116 -13.63 -28.61 -5.37
N GLU A 117 -14.09 -27.40 -5.08
CA GLU A 117 -14.90 -26.99 -3.95
C GLU A 117 -14.20 -26.62 -2.64
N SER A 118 -14.15 -25.32 -2.34
CA SER A 118 -14.49 -24.76 -1.04
C SER A 118 -14.68 -23.23 -1.12
N GLU A 119 -15.72 -22.76 -0.43
CA GLU A 119 -16.31 -21.42 -0.45
C GLU A 119 -15.49 -20.38 0.33
N ALA A 120 -15.58 -19.10 -0.10
CA ALA A 120 -14.99 -17.94 0.56
C ALA A 120 -15.86 -17.48 1.74
N THR A 121 -15.29 -17.36 2.92
CA THR A 121 -15.95 -16.78 4.10
C THR A 121 -15.64 -15.29 4.23
N ALA A 122 -16.69 -14.46 4.29
CA ALA A 122 -16.63 -13.06 4.63
C ALA A 122 -16.70 -12.88 6.17
N SER A 123 -15.92 -11.97 6.72
CA SER A 123 -15.96 -11.62 8.16
C SER A 123 -16.77 -10.36 8.37
N ASP A 124 -17.67 -10.42 9.35
CA ASP A 124 -18.68 -9.41 9.71
C ASP A 124 -18.24 -8.66 10.99
N SER A 125 -18.40 -7.33 11.02
CA SER A 125 -18.56 -6.56 12.27
C SER A 125 -18.91 -5.07 12.05
N ALA A 126 -19.66 -4.48 12.98
CA ALA A 126 -20.73 -3.49 12.97
C ALA A 126 -20.40 -1.98 12.89
N GLN A 127 -21.35 -1.26 12.37
CA GLN A 127 -21.85 0.14 12.54
C GLN A 127 -20.89 1.30 12.92
N GLY A 128 -20.48 2.09 12.21
CA GLY A 128 -19.44 3.12 12.13
C GLY A 128 -18.40 2.72 11.11
N LEU A 129 -18.30 1.45 10.91
CA LEU A 129 -17.54 0.66 9.97
C LEU A 129 -18.20 0.60 8.57
N GLU A 130 -19.49 0.93 8.42
CA GLU A 130 -20.22 0.71 7.17
C GLU A 130 -19.67 1.50 5.98
N GLN A 131 -19.32 2.79 6.18
CA GLN A 131 -18.73 3.58 5.10
C GLN A 131 -17.30 3.12 4.79
N GLN A 132 -16.55 2.76 5.82
CA GLN A 132 -15.20 2.20 5.67
C GLN A 132 -15.27 0.84 4.98
N GLN A 133 -16.18 -0.04 5.39
CA GLN A 133 -16.41 -1.35 4.78
C GLN A 133 -16.88 -1.25 3.33
N LEU A 134 -17.77 -0.28 3.02
CA LEU A 134 -18.19 0.00 1.64
C LEU A 134 -17.01 0.45 0.77
N LEU A 135 -16.15 1.30 1.30
CA LEU A 135 -14.96 1.75 0.59
C LEU A 135 -13.97 0.61 0.39
N ASP A 136 -13.70 -0.17 1.45
CA ASP A 136 -12.77 -1.30 1.39
C ASP A 136 -13.28 -2.41 0.47
N SER A 137 -14.59 -2.71 0.50
CA SER A 137 -15.22 -3.65 -0.44
C SER A 137 -15.21 -3.13 -1.88
N GLY A 138 -15.40 -1.82 -2.08
CA GLY A 138 -15.29 -1.18 -3.37
C GLY A 138 -13.87 -1.23 -3.93
N LEU A 139 -12.88 -0.98 -3.08
CA LEU A 139 -11.46 -1.08 -3.44
C LEU A 139 -11.06 -2.53 -3.78
N ALA A 140 -11.59 -3.52 -3.06
CA ALA A 140 -11.33 -4.94 -3.33
C ALA A 140 -11.83 -5.40 -4.71
N GLN A 141 -12.87 -4.77 -5.25
CA GLN A 141 -13.41 -5.04 -6.59
C GLN A 141 -12.60 -4.38 -7.73
N LEU A 142 -11.64 -3.52 -7.42
CA LEU A 142 -10.76 -2.94 -8.43
C LEU A 142 -9.69 -3.94 -8.85
N PRO A 143 -9.25 -3.90 -10.13
CA PRO A 143 -8.01 -4.57 -10.53
C PRO A 143 -6.86 -4.11 -9.62
N LEU A 144 -5.97 -5.04 -9.26
CA LEU A 144 -4.89 -4.81 -8.30
C LEU A 144 -4.10 -3.53 -8.58
N GLU A 145 -3.71 -3.31 -9.83
CA GLU A 145 -2.91 -2.14 -10.24
C GLU A 145 -3.67 -0.81 -10.10
N GLN A 146 -4.99 -0.82 -10.29
CA GLN A 146 -5.84 0.36 -10.09
C GLN A 146 -6.01 0.65 -8.59
N ARG A 147 -6.19 -0.37 -7.75
CA ARG A 147 -6.24 -0.23 -6.30
C ARG A 147 -4.94 0.34 -5.76
N LEU A 148 -3.80 -0.20 -6.19
CA LEU A 148 -2.48 0.24 -5.75
C LEU A 148 -2.19 1.71 -6.06
N VAL A 149 -2.58 2.21 -7.24
CA VAL A 149 -2.42 3.63 -7.57
C VAL A 149 -3.22 4.52 -6.61
N LEU A 150 -4.44 4.12 -6.22
CA LEU A 150 -5.22 4.85 -5.22
C LEU A 150 -4.57 4.80 -3.83
N GLU A 151 -4.09 3.62 -3.40
CA GLU A 151 -3.42 3.44 -2.12
C GLU A 151 -2.15 4.31 -2.02
N PHE A 152 -1.30 4.30 -3.04
CA PHE A 152 -0.11 5.14 -3.08
C PHE A 152 -0.44 6.63 -3.05
N THR A 153 -1.51 7.06 -3.73
CA THR A 153 -1.88 8.48 -3.80
C THR A 153 -2.52 8.97 -2.51
N TYR A 154 -3.53 8.25 -1.98
CA TYR A 154 -4.38 8.76 -0.90
C TYR A 154 -3.93 8.35 0.49
N TYR A 155 -3.21 7.23 0.64
CA TYR A 155 -2.77 6.76 1.95
C TYR A 155 -1.28 6.94 2.20
N LEU A 156 -0.49 7.04 1.13
CA LEU A 156 0.97 7.15 1.23
C LEU A 156 1.52 8.46 0.66
N ASP A 157 0.63 9.31 0.12
CA ASP A 157 0.94 10.68 -0.36
C ASP A 157 2.06 10.73 -1.40
N HIS A 158 2.08 9.73 -2.30
CA HIS A 158 3.02 9.70 -3.42
C HIS A 158 2.48 10.45 -4.64
N SER A 159 3.36 11.20 -5.32
CA SER A 159 3.04 11.81 -6.60
C SER A 159 2.90 10.78 -7.73
N CYS A 160 2.29 11.16 -8.85
CA CYS A 160 2.20 10.26 -10.01
C CYS A 160 3.57 9.82 -10.53
N GLU A 161 4.57 10.68 -10.43
CA GLU A 161 5.95 10.42 -10.82
C GLU A 161 6.60 9.40 -9.89
N GLU A 162 6.42 9.54 -8.57
CA GLU A 162 6.92 8.59 -7.57
C GLU A 162 6.22 7.22 -7.71
N ILE A 163 4.91 7.21 -7.98
CA ILE A 163 4.15 5.97 -8.22
C ILE A 163 4.65 5.28 -9.49
N ALA A 164 4.94 6.04 -10.54
CA ALA A 164 5.50 5.50 -11.77
C ALA A 164 6.86 4.82 -11.55
N GLU A 165 7.70 5.40 -10.68
CA GLU A 165 8.97 4.83 -10.26
C GLU A 165 8.76 3.56 -9.41
N ILE A 166 7.87 3.59 -8.40
CA ILE A 166 7.54 2.44 -7.55
C ILE A 166 7.03 1.26 -8.38
N MET A 167 6.10 1.52 -9.32
CA MET A 167 5.42 0.52 -10.13
C MET A 167 6.16 0.17 -11.43
N GLU A 168 7.30 0.81 -11.70
CA GLU A 168 8.12 0.62 -12.91
C GLU A 168 7.30 0.74 -14.21
N CYS A 169 6.47 1.80 -14.29
CA CYS A 169 5.63 2.05 -15.47
C CYS A 169 5.61 3.55 -15.84
N PRO A 170 5.24 3.91 -17.08
CA PRO A 170 5.15 5.31 -17.49
C PRO A 170 4.15 6.10 -16.63
N VAL A 171 4.43 7.38 -16.36
CA VAL A 171 3.54 8.28 -15.59
C VAL A 171 2.13 8.36 -16.21
N ASN A 172 2.03 8.34 -17.54
CA ASN A 172 0.72 8.31 -18.21
C ASN A 172 -0.08 7.04 -17.89
N THR A 173 0.59 5.90 -17.68
CA THR A 173 -0.06 4.65 -17.23
C THR A 173 -0.64 4.83 -15.84
N VAL A 174 0.09 5.46 -14.91
CA VAL A 174 -0.40 5.79 -13.55
C VAL A 174 -1.64 6.67 -13.64
N LYS A 175 -1.58 7.77 -14.43
CA LYS A 175 -2.72 8.69 -14.62
C LYS A 175 -3.95 7.99 -15.18
N THR A 176 -3.77 7.10 -16.17
CA THR A 176 -4.86 6.32 -16.78
C THR A 176 -5.45 5.31 -15.77
N ARG A 177 -4.60 4.61 -15.01
CA ARG A 177 -5.04 3.69 -13.95
C ARG A 177 -5.83 4.44 -12.88
N MET A 178 -5.36 5.61 -12.46
CA MET A 178 -6.04 6.45 -11.48
C MET A 178 -7.43 6.93 -11.98
N PHE A 179 -7.50 7.40 -13.21
CA PHE A 179 -8.77 7.81 -13.83
C PHE A 179 -9.78 6.64 -13.86
N ASN A 180 -9.35 5.49 -14.34
CA ASN A 180 -10.19 4.29 -14.42
C ASN A 180 -10.61 3.79 -13.03
N ALA A 181 -9.69 3.79 -12.06
CA ALA A 181 -9.96 3.41 -10.69
C ALA A 181 -11.04 4.29 -10.05
N ARG A 182 -10.89 5.62 -10.16
CA ARG A 182 -11.89 6.57 -9.64
C ARG A 182 -13.26 6.41 -10.30
N ARG A 183 -13.28 6.21 -11.62
CA ARG A 183 -14.53 5.99 -12.36
C ARG A 183 -15.22 4.72 -11.89
N LYS A 184 -14.50 3.61 -11.81
CA LYS A 184 -15.05 2.32 -11.40
C LYS A 184 -15.50 2.36 -9.93
N LEU A 185 -14.72 2.94 -9.03
CA LEU A 185 -15.07 3.07 -7.63
C LEU A 185 -16.35 3.90 -7.44
N ARG A 186 -16.49 5.00 -8.19
CA ARG A 186 -17.73 5.81 -8.17
C ARG A 186 -18.95 4.98 -8.58
N THR A 187 -18.84 4.15 -9.62
CA THR A 187 -19.94 3.28 -10.07
C THR A 187 -20.31 2.25 -9.00
N ILE A 188 -19.33 1.64 -8.37
CA ILE A 188 -19.54 0.65 -7.29
C ILE A 188 -20.27 1.30 -6.10
N LEU A 189 -19.78 2.45 -5.64
CA LEU A 189 -20.35 3.15 -4.48
C LEU A 189 -21.76 3.69 -4.78
N ALA A 190 -22.01 4.20 -5.98
CA ALA A 190 -23.35 4.64 -6.39
C ALA A 190 -24.36 3.47 -6.45
N GLY A 191 -23.96 2.31 -6.96
CA GLY A 191 -24.78 1.11 -6.98
C GLY A 191 -25.14 0.60 -5.57
N SER A 192 -24.21 0.68 -4.64
CA SER A 192 -24.44 0.30 -3.24
C SER A 192 -25.37 1.27 -2.50
N ALA A 193 -25.40 2.55 -2.89
CA ALA A 193 -26.33 3.54 -2.33
C ALA A 193 -27.79 3.33 -2.83
N SER A 194 -27.95 3.02 -4.12
CA SER A 194 -29.29 2.81 -4.73
C SER A 194 -29.99 1.52 -4.27
N GLY A 195 -29.23 0.52 -3.82
CA GLY A 195 -29.80 -0.74 -3.28
C GLY A 195 -30.43 -0.60 -1.89
N ARG A 196 -30.23 0.51 -1.19
CA ARG A 196 -30.77 0.76 0.15
C ARG A 196 -32.13 1.45 0.19
N GLU A 197 -32.56 2.08 -0.92
CA GLU A 197 -33.88 2.78 -1.00
C GLU A 197 -35.07 1.87 -1.30
N ASN A 198 -34.85 0.61 -1.67
CA ASN A 198 -35.90 -0.36 -1.97
C ASN A 198 -36.01 -1.45 -0.88
N GLY A 199 -36.10 -1.06 0.39
CA GLY A 199 -36.62 -1.94 1.44
C GLY A 199 -38.15 -2.03 1.31
N PRO A 200 -38.80 -3.21 1.50
CA PRO A 200 -40.23 -3.36 1.34
C PRO A 200 -41.00 -2.59 2.42
N GLU A 201 -42.03 -1.85 2.00
CA GLU A 201 -43.10 -1.36 2.85
C GLU A 201 -43.89 -2.50 3.50
#